data_553bbe4ed47b339215e41dda459ac119
#
_entry.id   553bbe4ed47b339215e41dda459ac119
#
_cell.length_a   1.000
_cell.length_b   1.000
_cell.length_c   1.000
_cell.angle_alpha   90.00
_cell.angle_beta   90.00
_cell.angle_gamma   90.00
#
_symmetry.space_group_name_H-M   'P 1'
#
loop_
_entity.id
_entity.type
_entity.pdbx_description
1 polymer ?
#
loop_
_entity_poly.entity_id
_entity_poly.type
_entity_poly.pdbx_seq_one_letter_code
_entity_poly.pdbx_strand_id
1 'polypeptide(L)'
;KRVKGKVGFDHGTQYFSPKSKEFKRFVNKLIKKKILKIWDGKHIYLNTKKKENKKHIKIIGKNGNNDICKYLLRDIKCFYQSEVKKIYYKDKKWFLSFNDGKMRSYNSIILTCPFPQLKKLSKKFIKNPFIKKTLKMDANITVMIAIKKRKKSSSSFLFNDTILGWAGNENSKKRFKSKYDLWTLQSTF
;
A
#
# COMPACT_ATOMS: atom_id res chain seq x y z
N LYS A 1 -4.34 6.48 1.45
CA LYS A 1 -4.36 7.51 2.51
C LYS A 1 -5.79 7.95 2.77
N ARG A 2 -6.23 7.94 4.03
CA ARG A 2 -7.48 8.57 4.45
C ARG A 2 -7.17 9.88 5.14
N VAL A 3 -7.97 10.91 4.88
CA VAL A 3 -7.75 12.28 5.37
C VAL A 3 -9.03 12.78 6.06
N LYS A 4 -8.87 13.38 7.24
CA LYS A 4 -9.93 14.12 7.93
C LYS A 4 -9.35 15.49 8.30
N GLY A 5 -9.80 16.54 7.62
CA GLY A 5 -9.21 17.88 7.74
C GLY A 5 -7.72 17.87 7.29
N LYS A 6 -6.85 18.41 8.14
CA LYS A 6 -5.38 18.49 7.87
C LYS A 6 -4.60 17.22 8.24
N VAL A 7 -5.23 16.20 8.84
CA VAL A 7 -4.55 14.97 9.28
C VAL A 7 -4.86 13.82 8.31
N GLY A 8 -3.94 12.87 8.21
CA GLY A 8 -4.11 11.75 7.30
C GLY A 8 -3.45 10.48 7.81
N PHE A 9 -4.08 9.35 7.50
CA PHE A 9 -3.63 8.01 7.85
C PHE A 9 -3.24 7.24 6.59
N ASP A 10 -2.14 6.49 6.66
CA ASP A 10 -1.85 5.43 5.70
C ASP A 10 -2.55 4.14 6.18
N HIS A 11 -3.71 3.82 5.64
CA HIS A 11 -4.48 2.65 6.07
C HIS A 11 -4.07 1.33 5.39
N GLY A 12 -3.24 1.39 4.36
CA GLY A 12 -2.67 0.23 3.67
C GLY A 12 -1.20 0.05 4.01
N THR A 13 -0.35 0.01 2.99
CA THR A 13 1.12 -0.09 3.15
C THR A 13 1.65 1.06 4.00
N GLN A 14 2.33 0.71 5.09
CA GLN A 14 2.81 1.68 6.08
C GLN A 14 4.18 2.24 5.73
N TYR A 15 5.03 1.40 5.18
CA TYR A 15 6.37 1.72 4.68
C TYR A 15 6.83 0.61 3.74
N PHE A 16 7.95 0.82 3.08
CA PHE A 16 8.65 -0.23 2.36
C PHE A 16 10.16 -0.11 2.57
N SER A 17 10.89 -1.21 2.34
CA SER A 17 12.34 -1.27 2.46
C SER A 17 12.92 -1.79 1.16
N PRO A 18 13.69 -0.97 0.41
CA PRO A 18 14.26 -1.38 -0.87
C PRO A 18 15.37 -2.40 -0.64
N LYS A 19 15.30 -3.57 -1.29
CA LYS A 19 16.27 -4.66 -1.16
C LYS A 19 17.27 -4.66 -2.30
N SER A 20 16.82 -4.68 -3.56
CA SER A 20 17.72 -4.77 -4.71
C SER A 20 18.50 -3.46 -4.93
N LYS A 21 19.65 -3.56 -5.57
CA LYS A 21 20.54 -2.44 -5.89
C LYS A 21 19.84 -1.42 -6.82
N GLU A 22 19.13 -1.92 -7.81
CA GLU A 22 18.37 -1.12 -8.79
C GLU A 22 17.25 -0.35 -8.09
N PHE A 23 16.47 -1.02 -7.24
CA PHE A 23 15.39 -0.39 -6.52
C PHE A 23 15.88 0.64 -5.50
N LYS A 24 17.01 0.37 -4.83
CA LYS A 24 17.68 1.36 -3.97
C LYS A 24 18.08 2.63 -4.76
N ARG A 25 18.66 2.46 -5.96
CA ARG A 25 19.02 3.61 -6.82
C ARG A 25 17.79 4.41 -7.21
N PHE A 26 16.70 3.74 -7.61
CA PHE A 26 15.44 4.38 -7.95
C PHE A 26 14.86 5.15 -6.75
N VAL A 27 14.77 4.52 -5.58
CA VAL A 27 14.27 5.15 -4.34
C VAL A 27 15.10 6.37 -3.97
N ASN A 28 16.43 6.29 -4.06
CA ASN A 28 17.32 7.42 -3.77
C ASN A 28 17.08 8.62 -4.71
N LYS A 29 16.79 8.38 -6.01
CA LYS A 29 16.37 9.44 -6.92
C LYS A 29 15.08 10.12 -6.46
N LEU A 30 14.11 9.33 -5.97
CA LEU A 30 12.84 9.88 -5.47
C LEU A 30 12.99 10.61 -4.14
N ILE A 31 13.93 10.21 -3.28
CA ILE A 31 14.26 10.94 -2.05
C ILE A 31 14.89 12.30 -2.41
N LYS A 32 15.86 12.33 -3.34
CA LYS A 32 16.46 13.59 -3.84
C LYS A 32 15.38 14.52 -4.42
N LYS A 33 14.40 14.00 -5.13
CA LYS A 33 13.23 14.74 -5.65
C LYS A 33 12.19 15.09 -4.59
N LYS A 34 12.41 14.75 -3.32
CA LYS A 34 11.49 15.01 -2.20
C LYS A 34 10.09 14.35 -2.37
N ILE A 35 9.99 13.30 -3.16
CA ILE A 35 8.77 12.47 -3.30
C ILE A 35 8.68 11.47 -2.14
N LEU A 36 9.81 10.89 -1.80
CA LEU A 36 9.98 9.94 -0.70
C LEU A 36 10.86 10.52 0.39
N LYS A 37 10.79 9.92 1.58
CA LYS A 37 11.71 10.20 2.69
C LYS A 37 11.92 8.96 3.56
N ILE A 38 13.01 8.96 4.32
CA ILE A 38 13.24 7.96 5.36
C ILE A 38 12.30 8.23 6.53
N TRP A 39 11.70 7.17 7.07
CA TRP A 39 10.94 7.23 8.31
C TRP A 39 11.86 6.94 9.48
N ASP A 40 12.50 7.98 9.98
CA ASP A 40 13.30 7.92 11.18
C ASP A 40 12.43 7.80 12.43
N GLY A 41 12.97 7.12 13.44
CA GLY A 41 12.35 7.05 14.74
C GLY A 41 12.54 5.69 15.43
N LYS A 42 11.95 5.56 16.60
CA LYS A 42 12.05 4.34 17.40
C LYS A 42 11.01 3.32 16.93
N HIS A 43 11.48 2.25 16.31
CA HIS A 43 10.67 1.11 15.90
C HIS A 43 10.92 -0.05 16.84
N ILE A 44 9.90 -0.56 17.49
CA ILE A 44 10.01 -1.58 18.54
C ILE A 44 9.45 -2.89 18.01
N TYR A 45 10.17 -3.97 18.26
CA TYR A 45 9.78 -5.35 17.96
C TYR A 45 9.48 -6.03 19.29
N LEU A 46 8.24 -6.45 19.48
CA LEU A 46 7.77 -7.11 20.70
C LEU A 46 7.63 -8.62 20.44
N ASN A 47 7.98 -9.43 21.43
CA ASN A 47 7.85 -10.89 21.39
C ASN A 47 8.54 -11.58 20.20
N THR A 48 9.62 -11.01 19.70
CA THR A 48 10.43 -11.67 18.68
C THR A 48 11.57 -12.44 19.36
N LYS A 49 11.59 -13.77 19.21
CA LYS A 49 12.71 -14.63 19.68
C LYS A 49 14.03 -14.31 18.95
N LYS A 50 13.97 -13.64 17.81
CA LYS A 50 15.14 -13.17 17.05
C LYS A 50 15.36 -11.69 17.34
N LYS A 51 16.49 -11.36 17.94
CA LYS A 51 17.04 -10.00 17.87
C LYS A 51 17.34 -9.70 16.40
N GLU A 52 16.39 -9.14 15.69
CA GLU A 52 16.67 -8.61 14.35
C GLU A 52 17.54 -7.36 14.48
N ASN A 53 18.85 -7.58 14.55
CA ASN A 53 19.86 -6.51 14.56
C ASN A 53 20.00 -5.78 13.21
N LYS A 54 19.21 -6.11 12.20
CA LYS A 54 19.22 -5.41 10.93
C LYS A 54 18.24 -4.26 10.97
N LYS A 55 18.73 -3.05 11.20
CA LYS A 55 17.99 -1.80 10.99
C LYS A 55 17.62 -1.67 9.50
N HIS A 56 16.49 -2.23 9.11
CA HIS A 56 15.96 -2.00 7.77
C HIS A 56 15.50 -0.55 7.64
N ILE A 57 16.06 0.15 6.65
CA ILE A 57 15.62 1.51 6.32
C ILE A 57 14.14 1.46 5.93
N LYS A 58 13.30 2.21 6.62
CA LYS A 58 11.88 2.34 6.31
C LYS A 58 11.67 3.59 5.45
N ILE A 59 11.13 3.40 4.26
CA ILE A 59 10.84 4.48 3.32
C ILE A 59 9.35 4.74 3.28
N ILE A 60 9.00 6.03 3.26
CA ILE A 60 7.62 6.50 3.19
C ILE A 60 7.49 7.63 2.17
N GLY A 61 6.30 7.82 1.63
CA GLY A 61 5.98 9.00 0.83
C GLY A 61 6.02 10.27 1.68
N LYS A 62 6.43 11.39 1.10
CA LYS A 62 6.56 12.67 1.82
C LYS A 62 5.24 13.13 2.44
N ASN A 63 4.14 13.10 1.69
CA ASN A 63 2.81 13.53 2.14
C ASN A 63 1.86 12.34 2.36
N GLY A 64 2.14 11.18 1.76
CA GLY A 64 1.39 9.93 1.89
C GLY A 64 2.07 8.84 1.08
N ASN A 65 1.86 7.57 1.45
CA ASN A 65 2.54 6.47 0.77
C ASN A 65 2.12 6.27 -0.70
N ASN A 66 1.04 6.92 -1.12
CA ASN A 66 0.65 6.98 -2.53
C ASN A 66 1.41 8.03 -3.37
N ASP A 67 2.33 8.80 -2.79
CA ASP A 67 3.10 9.80 -3.53
C ASP A 67 3.98 9.16 -4.62
N ILE A 68 4.52 7.96 -4.38
CA ILE A 68 5.28 7.23 -5.39
C ILE A 68 4.41 6.88 -6.60
N CYS A 69 3.19 6.39 -6.37
CA CYS A 69 2.25 6.07 -7.44
C CYS A 69 1.84 7.33 -8.22
N LYS A 70 1.54 8.41 -7.51
CA LYS A 70 1.21 9.71 -8.14
C LYS A 70 2.35 10.22 -9.01
N TYR A 71 3.58 10.11 -8.52
CA TYR A 71 4.76 10.51 -9.28
C TYR A 71 4.95 9.67 -10.54
N LEU A 72 4.80 8.36 -10.45
CA LEU A 72 4.95 7.45 -11.60
C LEU A 72 3.84 7.62 -12.63
N LEU A 73 2.66 8.01 -12.20
CA LEU A 73 1.48 8.16 -13.06
C LEU A 73 1.26 9.59 -13.57
N ARG A 74 2.16 10.54 -13.26
CA ARG A 74 1.94 11.96 -13.56
C ARG A 74 1.74 12.26 -15.05
N ASP A 75 2.42 11.50 -15.92
CA ASP A 75 2.38 11.65 -17.39
C ASP A 75 1.48 10.60 -18.06
N ILE A 76 0.70 9.85 -17.28
CA ILE A 76 -0.16 8.76 -17.75
C ILE A 76 -1.61 9.14 -17.53
N LYS A 77 -2.44 8.96 -18.56
CA LYS A 77 -3.89 9.18 -18.47
C LYS A 77 -4.51 8.15 -17.53
N CYS A 78 -4.95 8.60 -16.35
CA CYS A 78 -5.58 7.76 -15.34
C CYS A 78 -7.08 7.98 -15.30
N PHE A 79 -7.83 6.88 -15.17
CA PHE A 79 -9.28 6.92 -14.99
C PHE A 79 -9.61 6.40 -13.60
N TYR A 80 -10.06 7.29 -12.71
CA TYR A 80 -10.46 6.96 -11.35
C TYR A 80 -11.96 6.64 -11.31
N GLN A 81 -12.39 5.95 -10.24
CA GLN A 81 -13.78 5.52 -10.06
C GLN A 81 -14.34 4.71 -11.25
N SER A 82 -13.44 4.01 -11.95
CA SER A 82 -13.73 3.28 -13.18
C SER A 82 -13.46 1.78 -12.93
N GLU A 83 -14.39 1.11 -12.28
CA GLU A 83 -14.28 -0.31 -11.98
C GLU A 83 -14.56 -1.15 -13.23
N VAL A 84 -13.60 -2.01 -13.59
CA VAL A 84 -13.77 -2.96 -14.69
C VAL A 84 -14.63 -4.14 -14.24
N LYS A 85 -15.79 -4.30 -14.87
CA LYS A 85 -16.72 -5.42 -14.60
C LYS A 85 -16.45 -6.65 -15.45
N LYS A 86 -16.14 -6.45 -16.72
CA LYS A 86 -15.90 -7.54 -17.68
C LYS A 86 -14.77 -7.19 -18.61
N ILE A 87 -14.05 -8.23 -19.04
CA ILE A 87 -13.01 -8.17 -20.06
C ILE A 87 -13.38 -9.19 -21.10
N TYR A 88 -13.20 -8.86 -22.38
CA TYR A 88 -13.31 -9.79 -23.48
C TYR A 88 -12.37 -9.42 -24.61
N TYR A 89 -12.03 -10.40 -25.44
CA TYR A 89 -11.11 -10.26 -26.57
C TYR A 89 -11.89 -10.52 -27.85
N LYS A 90 -11.88 -9.57 -28.77
CA LYS A 90 -12.53 -9.64 -30.07
C LYS A 90 -11.74 -8.81 -31.06
N ASP A 91 -11.65 -9.24 -32.33
CA ASP A 91 -11.02 -8.51 -33.42
C ASP A 91 -9.61 -7.99 -33.07
N LYS A 92 -8.79 -8.87 -32.48
CA LYS A 92 -7.41 -8.59 -32.02
C LYS A 92 -7.28 -7.47 -30.99
N LYS A 93 -8.39 -7.10 -30.32
CA LYS A 93 -8.42 -6.07 -29.29
C LYS A 93 -9.03 -6.58 -27.99
N TRP A 94 -8.59 -6.01 -26.87
CA TRP A 94 -9.18 -6.18 -25.57
C TRP A 94 -10.23 -5.11 -25.31
N PHE A 95 -11.40 -5.52 -24.89
CA PHE A 95 -12.48 -4.63 -24.49
C PHE A 95 -12.72 -4.73 -23.01
N LEU A 96 -12.85 -3.58 -22.35
CA LEU A 96 -13.18 -3.46 -20.95
C LEU A 96 -14.52 -2.78 -20.79
N SER A 97 -15.43 -3.44 -20.07
CA SER A 97 -16.72 -2.88 -19.68
C SER A 97 -16.62 -2.39 -18.23
N PHE A 98 -17.06 -1.17 -17.98
CA PHE A 98 -16.99 -0.51 -16.67
C PHE A 98 -18.33 -0.50 -15.95
N ASN A 99 -18.32 -0.14 -14.66
CA ASN A 99 -19.52 -0.04 -13.84
C ASN A 99 -20.47 1.10 -14.25
N ASP A 100 -19.96 2.13 -14.91
CA ASP A 100 -20.71 3.26 -15.45
C ASP A 100 -21.30 3.00 -16.85
N GLY A 101 -21.26 1.75 -17.32
CA GLY A 101 -21.77 1.34 -18.65
C GLY A 101 -20.83 1.64 -19.81
N LYS A 102 -19.75 2.39 -19.60
CA LYS A 102 -18.77 2.71 -20.65
C LYS A 102 -17.98 1.48 -21.07
N MET A 103 -17.53 1.51 -22.32
CA MET A 103 -16.61 0.53 -22.90
C MET A 103 -15.38 1.22 -23.46
N ARG A 104 -14.23 0.54 -23.32
CA ARG A 104 -12.96 0.98 -23.92
C ARG A 104 -12.24 -0.20 -24.51
N SER A 105 -11.48 0.03 -25.58
CA SER A 105 -10.67 -1.00 -26.23
C SER A 105 -9.18 -0.67 -26.16
N TYR A 106 -8.36 -1.73 -26.09
CA TYR A 106 -6.90 -1.64 -25.98
C TYR A 106 -6.24 -2.80 -26.73
N ASN A 107 -5.05 -2.57 -27.24
CA ASN A 107 -4.25 -3.63 -27.88
C ASN A 107 -3.72 -4.64 -26.87
N SER A 108 -3.39 -4.18 -25.65
CA SER A 108 -2.88 -5.02 -24.58
C SER A 108 -3.41 -4.53 -23.23
N ILE A 109 -3.54 -5.44 -22.26
CA ILE A 109 -3.93 -5.11 -20.90
C ILE A 109 -2.99 -5.78 -19.88
N ILE A 110 -2.75 -5.12 -18.77
CA ILE A 110 -2.03 -5.66 -17.62
C ILE A 110 -2.96 -5.59 -16.42
N LEU A 111 -3.24 -6.73 -15.80
CA LEU A 111 -4.11 -6.83 -14.64
C LEU A 111 -3.26 -6.87 -13.38
N THR A 112 -3.36 -5.84 -12.53
CA THR A 112 -2.63 -5.72 -11.27
C THR A 112 -3.54 -5.74 -10.04
N CYS A 113 -4.81 -6.06 -10.22
CA CYS A 113 -5.77 -6.18 -9.12
C CYS A 113 -5.47 -7.40 -8.25
N PRO A 114 -5.94 -7.43 -6.98
CA PRO A 114 -5.80 -8.57 -6.09
C PRO A 114 -6.35 -9.87 -6.70
N PHE A 115 -5.82 -11.02 -6.24
CA PHE A 115 -6.09 -12.31 -6.86
C PHE A 115 -7.59 -12.67 -7.00
N PRO A 116 -8.48 -12.41 -6.04
CA PRO A 116 -9.91 -12.71 -6.19
C PRO A 116 -10.54 -11.96 -7.37
N GLN A 117 -10.19 -10.68 -7.55
CA GLN A 117 -10.65 -9.85 -8.66
C GLN A 117 -10.02 -10.31 -9.99
N LEU A 118 -8.70 -10.61 -9.97
CA LEU A 118 -8.00 -11.16 -11.11
C LEU A 118 -8.66 -12.44 -11.60
N LYS A 119 -8.92 -13.40 -10.70
CA LYS A 119 -9.59 -14.68 -11.02
C LYS A 119 -10.96 -14.44 -11.66
N LYS A 120 -11.76 -13.51 -11.11
CA LYS A 120 -13.08 -13.18 -11.66
C LYS A 120 -13.01 -12.62 -13.09
N LEU A 121 -12.07 -11.70 -13.34
CA LEU A 121 -11.93 -11.02 -14.62
C LEU A 121 -11.29 -11.91 -15.69
N SER A 122 -10.30 -12.74 -15.31
CA SER A 122 -9.45 -13.47 -16.26
C SER A 122 -9.85 -14.93 -16.48
N LYS A 123 -10.85 -15.45 -15.76
CA LYS A 123 -11.24 -16.88 -15.77
C LYS A 123 -11.41 -17.48 -17.17
N LYS A 124 -11.88 -16.71 -18.15
CA LYS A 124 -12.09 -17.15 -19.53
C LYS A 124 -10.81 -17.22 -20.39
N PHE A 125 -9.77 -16.48 -20.01
CA PHE A 125 -8.57 -16.27 -20.83
C PHE A 125 -7.36 -17.04 -20.30
N ILE A 126 -7.32 -17.34 -19.02
CA ILE A 126 -6.16 -17.97 -18.40
C ILE A 126 -6.44 -19.43 -18.13
N LYS A 127 -5.89 -20.29 -18.99
CA LYS A 127 -5.94 -21.75 -18.84
C LYS A 127 -4.87 -22.31 -17.90
N ASN A 128 -3.99 -21.45 -17.36
CA ASN A 128 -2.87 -21.87 -16.54
C ASN A 128 -3.35 -22.52 -15.23
N PRO A 129 -2.90 -23.75 -14.91
CA PRO A 129 -3.26 -24.45 -13.68
C PRO A 129 -2.87 -23.70 -12.40
N PHE A 130 -1.86 -22.82 -12.43
CA PHE A 130 -1.52 -21.96 -11.28
C PHE A 130 -2.65 -21.00 -10.88
N ILE A 131 -3.47 -20.55 -11.82
CA ILE A 131 -4.63 -19.69 -11.52
C ILE A 131 -5.83 -20.52 -11.07
N LYS A 132 -5.84 -21.80 -11.38
CA LYS A 132 -6.82 -22.75 -10.83
C LYS A 132 -6.56 -23.05 -9.34
N LYS A 133 -5.30 -23.02 -8.88
CA LYS A 133 -4.97 -23.09 -7.45
C LYS A 133 -5.57 -21.86 -6.77
N THR A 134 -6.31 -22.09 -5.71
CA THR A 134 -6.88 -21.03 -4.88
C THR A 134 -5.73 -20.41 -4.09
N LEU A 135 -5.18 -19.30 -4.57
CA LEU A 135 -4.29 -18.47 -3.75
C LEU A 135 -5.15 -17.86 -2.66
N LYS A 136 -4.93 -18.31 -1.45
CA LYS A 136 -5.58 -17.77 -0.25
C LYS A 136 -4.97 -16.41 0.02
N MET A 137 -5.80 -15.37 0.10
CA MET A 137 -5.39 -14.06 0.56
C MET A 137 -5.88 -13.88 1.99
N ASP A 138 -4.97 -13.53 2.86
CA ASP A 138 -5.30 -13.29 4.25
C ASP A 138 -5.97 -11.91 4.40
N ALA A 139 -6.99 -11.85 5.23
CA ALA A 139 -7.69 -10.61 5.53
C ALA A 139 -6.90 -9.82 6.58
N ASN A 140 -6.85 -8.50 6.42
CA ASN A 140 -6.23 -7.61 7.39
C ASN A 140 -7.24 -6.52 7.78
N ILE A 141 -7.48 -6.38 9.07
CA ILE A 141 -8.30 -5.32 9.62
C ILE A 141 -7.39 -4.14 9.98
N THR A 142 -7.69 -2.98 9.44
CA THR A 142 -6.97 -1.74 9.76
C THR A 142 -7.87 -0.79 10.54
N VAL A 143 -7.44 -0.43 11.74
CA VAL A 143 -8.12 0.53 12.63
C VAL A 143 -7.29 1.80 12.73
N MET A 144 -7.93 2.95 12.61
CA MET A 144 -7.32 4.28 12.73
C MET A 144 -7.88 4.96 13.97
N ILE A 145 -7.02 5.29 14.93
CA ILE A 145 -7.42 5.89 16.20
C ILE A 145 -6.69 7.20 16.46
N ALA A 146 -7.33 8.04 17.25
CA ALA A 146 -6.76 9.26 17.81
C ALA A 146 -6.85 9.18 19.34
N ILE A 147 -5.72 9.31 20.02
CA ILE A 147 -5.63 9.27 21.48
C ILE A 147 -5.02 10.55 22.01
N LYS A 148 -5.17 10.82 23.32
CA LYS A 148 -4.53 11.95 23.97
C LYS A 148 -3.01 11.89 23.77
N LYS A 149 -2.42 13.00 23.37
CA LYS A 149 -0.99 13.08 23.06
C LYS A 149 -0.14 12.74 24.29
N ARG A 150 0.87 11.89 24.08
CA ARG A 150 1.85 11.49 25.09
C ARG A 150 3.17 12.23 24.89
N LYS A 151 3.91 12.52 25.97
CA LYS A 151 5.21 13.21 25.90
C LYS A 151 6.26 12.44 25.11
N LYS A 152 6.30 11.11 25.24
CA LYS A 152 7.19 10.22 24.48
C LYS A 152 6.36 9.15 23.76
N SER A 153 6.56 9.02 22.46
CA SER A 153 5.85 8.03 21.64
C SER A 153 6.82 7.39 20.67
N SER A 154 6.74 6.06 20.54
CA SER A 154 7.48 5.31 19.53
C SER A 154 6.88 5.51 18.16
N SER A 155 7.66 5.25 17.12
CA SER A 155 7.20 5.40 15.72
C SER A 155 6.36 4.22 15.28
N SER A 156 6.73 3.01 15.67
CA SER A 156 5.92 1.82 15.40
C SER A 156 6.24 0.69 16.35
N PHE A 157 5.29 -0.23 16.47
CA PHE A 157 5.44 -1.52 17.14
C PHE A 157 5.11 -2.63 16.15
N LEU A 158 5.91 -3.68 16.15
CA LEU A 158 5.61 -4.95 15.53
C LEU A 158 5.34 -5.94 16.66
N PHE A 159 4.21 -6.61 16.60
CA PHE A 159 3.78 -7.60 17.58
C PHE A 159 3.90 -8.99 16.95
N ASN A 160 4.23 -9.97 17.78
CA ASN A 160 4.20 -11.38 17.44
C ASN A 160 3.27 -12.06 18.45
N ASP A 161 2.47 -13.01 18.02
CA ASP A 161 1.58 -13.81 18.89
C ASP A 161 0.37 -13.03 19.48
N THR A 162 -0.08 -11.95 18.84
CA THR A 162 -1.29 -11.23 19.23
C THR A 162 -2.22 -10.98 18.05
N ILE A 163 -3.48 -10.62 18.32
CA ILE A 163 -4.43 -10.19 17.28
C ILE A 163 -3.93 -8.93 16.56
N LEU A 164 -3.19 -8.09 17.28
CA LEU A 164 -2.55 -6.90 16.73
C LEU A 164 -1.16 -7.27 16.20
N GLY A 165 -0.97 -7.23 14.89
CA GLY A 165 0.32 -7.50 14.26
C GLY A 165 1.22 -6.28 14.17
N TRP A 166 0.63 -5.09 14.00
CA TRP A 166 1.41 -3.87 13.83
C TRP A 166 0.66 -2.61 14.31
N ALA A 167 1.43 -1.66 14.84
CA ALA A 167 0.94 -0.34 15.19
C ALA A 167 1.93 0.74 14.74
N GLY A 168 1.46 1.78 14.07
CA GLY A 168 2.29 2.90 13.62
C GLY A 168 1.73 4.25 13.97
N ASN A 169 2.60 5.09 14.52
CA ASN A 169 2.27 6.47 14.87
C ASN A 169 2.41 7.37 13.63
N GLU A 170 1.29 7.89 13.16
CA GLU A 170 1.25 8.76 11.98
C GLU A 170 1.96 10.11 12.23
N ASN A 171 1.96 10.60 13.47
CA ASN A 171 2.66 11.85 13.84
C ASN A 171 4.18 11.71 13.67
N SER A 172 4.73 10.53 13.94
CA SER A 172 6.17 10.26 13.79
C SER A 172 6.65 10.34 12.34
N LYS A 173 5.73 10.22 11.37
CA LYS A 173 6.01 10.42 9.95
C LYS A 173 6.21 11.90 9.59
N LYS A 174 6.00 12.84 10.54
CA LYS A 174 6.23 14.29 10.39
C LYS A 174 5.59 14.88 9.11
N ARG A 175 4.31 14.56 8.86
CA ARG A 175 3.56 15.03 7.68
C ARG A 175 2.56 16.13 8.00
N PHE A 176 2.18 16.25 9.27
CA PHE A 176 1.21 17.22 9.78
C PHE A 176 1.44 17.45 11.29
N LYS A 177 0.84 18.49 11.80
CA LYS A 177 0.74 18.74 13.25
C LYS A 177 -0.64 18.29 13.75
N SER A 178 -0.70 17.67 14.93
CA SER A 178 -1.95 17.25 15.58
C SER A 178 -1.83 17.41 17.10
N LYS A 179 -2.93 17.76 17.74
CA LYS A 179 -3.05 17.76 19.21
C LYS A 179 -3.27 16.34 19.78
N TYR A 180 -3.52 15.37 18.91
CA TYR A 180 -3.67 13.95 19.25
C TYR A 180 -2.50 13.13 18.73
N ASP A 181 -2.21 12.01 19.36
CA ASP A 181 -1.43 10.93 18.78
C ASP A 181 -2.35 10.09 17.90
N LEU A 182 -1.97 9.99 16.62
CA LEU A 182 -2.72 9.29 15.60
C LEU A 182 -2.03 7.96 15.28
N TRP A 183 -2.76 6.87 15.43
CA TRP A 183 -2.22 5.53 15.25
C TRP A 183 -3.00 4.76 14.19
N THR A 184 -2.27 4.07 13.33
CA THR A 184 -2.79 3.02 12.46
C THR A 184 -2.44 1.68 13.07
N LEU A 185 -3.45 0.86 13.33
CA LEU A 185 -3.33 -0.48 13.90
C LEU A 185 -3.71 -1.50 12.81
N GLN A 186 -2.94 -2.57 12.68
CA GLN A 186 -3.21 -3.63 11.70
C GLN A 186 -3.22 -4.99 12.40
N SER A 187 -4.25 -5.80 12.11
CA SER A 187 -4.36 -7.15 12.69
C SER A 187 -3.27 -8.08 12.15
N THR A 188 -3.02 -9.17 12.88
CA THR A 188 -2.46 -10.41 12.33
C THR A 188 -3.50 -11.14 11.47
N PHE A 189 -3.09 -12.21 10.84
CA PHE A 189 -3.96 -13.09 10.03
C PHE A 189 -4.47 -14.24 10.89
#